data_e31e0f98e807aff9ba03f2e69d055c60
#
_entry.id   e31e0f98e807aff9ba03f2e69d055c60
#
_cell.length_a   1.000
_cell.length_b   1.000
_cell.length_c   1.000
_cell.angle_alpha   90.00
_cell.angle_beta   90.00
_cell.angle_gamma   90.00
#
_symmetry.space_group_name_H-M   'P 1'
#
loop_
_entity.id
_entity.type
_entity.pdbx_description
1 polymer ?
#
loop_
_entity_poly.entity_id
_entity_poly.type
_entity_poly.pdbx_seq_one_letter_code
_entity_poly.pdbx_strand_id
1 'polypeptide(L)'
;MAQTLYGLIGAKLGHSYSKIIHEKIADYTYTLLPLPTEAEARAFFAKREFAAVNVTIPYKQLALPCCDEVDPRAKAIGAVNTVVNRGGRLYGYNTDYAGFAYLAKAHGVDFAGKTVLVLGTGGTHATVSAVCRDGGAKEILTASRTGRDGALTYEQAAARSDVQIVVNTTPCGMYPETGQCLLDVAALPQLETVLDVVYNPFATELVLRAKDRGLTAAGGFEMLVAQAVYAAEHFTGKPLDSETLIPQISRELQKDLQNVVLIGMPGCGKSTVGAALAKKLGKTFVDADEEIERRTGKAIPDIFAQEGEAAFRRYEADVIADLTRQNRQVIACGGGVVKTPENRHALRQNGPVLWVQRPLDKLATAGRPLSKGGAALREMAHERLPLYRAAATATLCNDGALADTVAAALHLLK
;
A
#
# COMPACT_ATOMS: atom_id res chain seq x y z
N MET A 1 6.06 -14.17 -37.47
CA MET A 1 6.95 -14.23 -36.31
C MET A 1 6.08 -14.49 -35.08
N ALA A 2 6.30 -15.56 -34.33
CA ALA A 2 5.57 -15.80 -33.11
C ALA A 2 5.85 -14.63 -32.15
N GLN A 3 4.80 -14.02 -31.64
CA GLN A 3 4.92 -12.88 -30.74
C GLN A 3 5.62 -13.38 -29.46
N THR A 4 6.78 -12.82 -29.14
CA THR A 4 7.57 -13.23 -27.99
C THR A 4 6.81 -12.84 -26.72
N LEU A 5 6.21 -13.82 -26.01
CA LEU A 5 5.36 -13.60 -24.86
C LEU A 5 6.19 -13.29 -23.60
N TYR A 6 5.97 -12.11 -23.02
CA TYR A 6 6.39 -11.74 -21.66
C TYR A 6 5.14 -11.52 -20.81
N GLY A 7 5.14 -11.95 -19.55
CA GLY A 7 3.95 -11.76 -18.73
C GLY A 7 4.03 -12.24 -17.29
N LEU A 8 2.88 -12.17 -16.62
CA LEU A 8 2.65 -12.67 -15.26
C LEU A 8 1.63 -13.80 -15.31
N ILE A 9 1.94 -14.95 -14.73
CA ILE A 9 0.98 -16.02 -14.47
C ILE A 9 0.63 -16.12 -13.00
N GLY A 10 -0.65 -16.40 -12.72
CA GLY A 10 -1.20 -16.57 -11.39
C GLY A 10 -2.68 -16.91 -11.46
N ALA A 11 -3.31 -17.30 -10.35
CA ALA A 11 -4.73 -17.69 -10.38
C ALA A 11 -5.66 -16.49 -10.59
N LYS A 12 -5.37 -15.33 -9.96
CA LYS A 12 -6.14 -14.08 -10.06
C LYS A 12 -5.19 -12.90 -10.17
N LEU A 13 -5.34 -12.07 -11.21
CA LEU A 13 -4.41 -11.00 -11.54
C LEU A 13 -5.03 -9.60 -11.67
N GLY A 14 -6.32 -9.46 -11.33
CA GLY A 14 -7.13 -8.26 -11.63
C GLY A 14 -6.62 -6.93 -11.06
N HIS A 15 -5.74 -6.94 -10.06
CA HIS A 15 -5.21 -5.73 -9.41
C HIS A 15 -3.67 -5.66 -9.43
N SER A 16 -3.02 -6.39 -10.36
CA SER A 16 -1.56 -6.43 -10.45
C SER A 16 -1.00 -5.17 -11.12
N TYR A 17 -0.05 -4.52 -10.46
CA TYR A 17 0.73 -3.41 -11.05
C TYR A 17 1.91 -3.89 -11.92
N SER A 18 2.15 -5.21 -12.01
CA SER A 18 3.32 -5.75 -12.74
C SER A 18 3.38 -5.27 -14.19
N LYS A 19 2.22 -5.22 -14.90
CA LYS A 19 2.17 -4.74 -16.29
C LYS A 19 2.72 -3.31 -16.43
N ILE A 20 2.18 -2.38 -15.67
CA ILE A 20 2.59 -0.97 -15.74
C ILE A 20 4.04 -0.74 -15.29
N ILE A 21 4.57 -1.61 -14.41
CA ILE A 21 5.97 -1.56 -13.97
C ILE A 21 6.86 -2.07 -15.09
N HIS A 22 6.62 -3.27 -15.61
CA HIS A 22 7.46 -3.89 -16.65
C HIS A 22 7.50 -3.07 -17.94
N GLU A 23 6.38 -2.48 -18.38
CA GLU A 23 6.32 -1.63 -19.57
C GLU A 23 7.01 -0.26 -19.38
N LYS A 24 7.36 0.13 -18.13
CA LYS A 24 8.26 1.26 -17.85
C LYS A 24 9.75 0.87 -17.82
N ILE A 25 10.05 -0.40 -17.56
CA ILE A 25 11.43 -0.87 -17.43
C ILE A 25 12.06 -1.14 -18.79
N ALA A 26 11.32 -1.76 -19.72
CA ALA A 26 11.87 -2.20 -21.00
C ALA A 26 10.80 -2.20 -22.10
N ASP A 27 11.28 -2.14 -23.37
CA ASP A 27 10.45 -2.12 -24.57
C ASP A 27 9.96 -3.52 -24.93
N TYR A 28 9.06 -4.08 -24.12
CA TYR A 28 8.29 -5.28 -24.44
C TYR A 28 6.86 -5.16 -23.93
N THR A 29 5.92 -5.81 -24.63
CA THR A 29 4.54 -5.91 -24.15
C THR A 29 4.46 -6.94 -23.03
N TYR A 30 3.94 -6.54 -21.87
CA TYR A 30 3.77 -7.42 -20.73
C TYR A 30 2.30 -7.81 -20.53
N THR A 31 2.01 -9.11 -20.52
CA THR A 31 0.65 -9.65 -20.50
C THR A 31 0.31 -10.27 -19.15
N LEU A 32 -0.86 -9.98 -18.61
CA LEU A 32 -1.41 -10.67 -17.46
C LEU A 32 -2.15 -11.92 -17.94
N LEU A 33 -1.72 -13.09 -17.49
CA LEU A 33 -2.22 -14.41 -17.91
C LEU A 33 -2.83 -15.13 -16.70
N PRO A 34 -4.11 -14.90 -16.38
CA PRO A 34 -4.76 -15.64 -15.32
C PRO A 34 -4.91 -17.11 -15.70
N LEU A 35 -4.41 -17.99 -14.86
CA LEU A 35 -4.51 -19.44 -14.96
C LEU A 35 -5.26 -19.93 -13.71
N PRO A 36 -6.56 -20.12 -13.74
CA PRO A 36 -7.38 -20.40 -12.55
C PRO A 36 -7.02 -21.71 -11.85
N THR A 37 -6.49 -22.70 -12.56
CA THR A 37 -6.22 -24.04 -12.05
C THR A 37 -4.74 -24.43 -12.16
N GLU A 38 -4.31 -25.32 -11.27
CA GLU A 38 -2.96 -25.89 -11.32
C GLU A 38 -2.70 -26.65 -12.64
N ALA A 39 -3.71 -27.32 -13.18
CA ALA A 39 -3.60 -28.05 -14.45
C ALA A 39 -3.28 -27.10 -15.62
N GLU A 40 -3.93 -25.94 -15.68
CA GLU A 40 -3.63 -24.91 -16.69
C GLU A 40 -2.23 -24.35 -16.53
N ALA A 41 -1.77 -24.10 -15.29
CA ALA A 41 -0.41 -23.64 -15.04
C ALA A 41 0.64 -24.69 -15.47
N ARG A 42 0.43 -25.97 -15.18
CA ARG A 42 1.31 -27.07 -15.65
C ARG A 42 1.31 -27.20 -17.16
N ALA A 43 0.15 -27.10 -17.80
CA ALA A 43 0.03 -27.13 -19.27
C ALA A 43 0.72 -25.93 -19.91
N PHE A 44 0.66 -24.74 -19.31
CA PHE A 44 1.37 -23.55 -19.77
C PHE A 44 2.90 -23.77 -19.77
N PHE A 45 3.47 -24.27 -18.68
CA PHE A 45 4.91 -24.57 -18.62
C PHE A 45 5.32 -25.69 -19.59
N ALA A 46 4.48 -26.71 -19.78
CA ALA A 46 4.78 -27.82 -20.69
C ALA A 46 4.82 -27.37 -22.17
N LYS A 47 4.00 -26.41 -22.58
CA LYS A 47 4.02 -25.85 -23.94
C LYS A 47 5.25 -25.02 -24.25
N ARG A 48 5.85 -24.36 -23.25
CA ARG A 48 7.04 -23.50 -23.40
C ARG A 48 6.89 -22.38 -24.46
N GLU A 49 5.68 -21.91 -24.72
CA GLU A 49 5.36 -20.89 -25.74
C GLU A 49 5.48 -19.47 -25.20
N PHE A 50 6.53 -19.16 -24.46
CA PHE A 50 6.81 -17.84 -23.91
C PHE A 50 8.31 -17.57 -23.91
N ALA A 51 8.70 -16.29 -23.89
CA ALA A 51 10.09 -15.88 -23.71
C ALA A 51 10.47 -15.82 -22.22
N ALA A 52 9.66 -15.15 -21.42
CA ALA A 52 9.86 -15.10 -19.98
C ALA A 52 8.56 -14.71 -19.25
N VAL A 53 8.39 -15.24 -18.05
CA VAL A 53 7.21 -14.93 -17.23
C VAL A 53 7.59 -14.78 -15.76
N ASN A 54 6.89 -13.86 -15.08
CA ASN A 54 6.82 -13.89 -13.64
C ASN A 54 5.72 -14.86 -13.19
N VAL A 55 5.90 -15.41 -12.00
CA VAL A 55 4.97 -16.35 -11.37
C VAL A 55 4.54 -15.81 -10.02
N THR A 56 3.21 -15.71 -9.81
CA THR A 56 2.67 -15.30 -8.52
C THR A 56 1.77 -16.38 -7.90
N ILE A 57 1.15 -16.05 -6.79
CA ILE A 57 0.27 -16.95 -6.03
C ILE A 57 -0.78 -17.62 -6.95
N PRO A 58 -0.97 -18.94 -6.82
CA PRO A 58 -0.34 -19.87 -5.87
C PRO A 58 0.84 -20.67 -6.46
N TYR A 59 1.38 -20.33 -7.63
CA TYR A 59 2.18 -21.19 -8.49
C TYR A 59 3.70 -21.10 -8.30
N LYS A 60 4.23 -20.31 -7.34
CA LYS A 60 5.69 -20.15 -7.15
C LYS A 60 6.42 -21.46 -6.81
N GLN A 61 5.78 -22.34 -6.03
CA GLN A 61 6.31 -23.67 -5.69
C GLN A 61 6.13 -24.66 -6.87
N LEU A 62 5.00 -24.59 -7.56
CA LEU A 62 4.71 -25.39 -8.75
C LEU A 62 5.69 -25.12 -9.88
N ALA A 63 6.10 -23.88 -10.07
CA ALA A 63 7.03 -23.51 -11.15
C ALA A 63 8.42 -24.12 -10.98
N LEU A 64 8.84 -24.41 -9.75
CA LEU A 64 10.17 -24.94 -9.45
C LEU A 64 10.46 -26.28 -10.19
N PRO A 65 9.64 -27.33 -10.08
CA PRO A 65 9.86 -28.58 -10.80
C PRO A 65 9.56 -28.48 -12.32
N CYS A 66 8.98 -27.36 -12.79
CA CYS A 66 8.75 -27.15 -14.22
C CYS A 66 10.00 -26.57 -14.93
N CYS A 67 11.00 -26.08 -14.19
CA CYS A 67 12.22 -25.53 -14.74
C CYS A 67 13.27 -26.63 -14.95
N ASP A 68 14.00 -26.56 -16.07
CA ASP A 68 15.13 -27.48 -16.36
C ASP A 68 16.37 -27.11 -15.52
N GLU A 69 16.54 -25.85 -15.22
CA GLU A 69 17.58 -25.32 -14.31
C GLU A 69 16.98 -24.30 -13.35
N VAL A 70 17.40 -24.35 -12.10
CA VAL A 70 16.94 -23.43 -11.05
C VAL A 70 18.15 -22.81 -10.37
N ASP A 71 18.14 -21.49 -10.26
CA ASP A 71 19.13 -20.73 -9.51
C ASP A 71 19.28 -21.32 -8.09
N PRO A 72 20.53 -21.50 -7.57
CA PRO A 72 20.76 -22.11 -6.26
C PRO A 72 19.99 -21.48 -5.11
N ARG A 73 19.81 -20.15 -5.13
CA ARG A 73 19.02 -19.40 -4.12
C ARG A 73 17.54 -19.71 -4.24
N ALA A 74 17.00 -19.69 -5.46
CA ALA A 74 15.59 -20.04 -5.70
C ALA A 74 15.30 -21.49 -5.28
N LYS A 75 16.24 -22.40 -5.50
CA LYS A 75 16.18 -23.81 -5.09
C LYS A 75 16.19 -23.92 -3.55
N ALA A 76 17.07 -23.20 -2.87
CA ALA A 76 17.16 -23.19 -1.40
C ALA A 76 15.90 -22.59 -0.75
N ILE A 77 15.28 -21.59 -1.37
CA ILE A 77 14.01 -20.98 -0.94
C ILE A 77 12.83 -21.93 -1.20
N GLY A 78 12.92 -22.80 -2.21
CA GLY A 78 11.83 -23.68 -2.62
C GLY A 78 10.73 -22.99 -3.43
N ALA A 79 11.01 -21.84 -4.05
CA ALA A 79 10.04 -21.08 -4.82
C ALA A 79 10.69 -20.30 -5.97
N VAL A 80 10.04 -20.33 -7.13
CA VAL A 80 10.41 -19.60 -8.35
C VAL A 80 9.33 -18.55 -8.65
N ASN A 81 9.71 -17.30 -8.81
CA ASN A 81 8.81 -16.22 -9.24
C ASN A 81 9.14 -15.64 -10.62
N THR A 82 10.22 -16.12 -11.25
CA THR A 82 10.70 -15.63 -12.55
C THR A 82 11.22 -16.82 -13.35
N VAL A 83 10.66 -17.03 -14.55
CA VAL A 83 11.06 -18.12 -15.45
C VAL A 83 11.41 -17.57 -16.82
N VAL A 84 12.58 -17.92 -17.33
CA VAL A 84 13.07 -17.52 -18.66
C VAL A 84 13.23 -18.74 -19.54
N ASN A 85 12.71 -18.66 -20.77
CA ASN A 85 12.88 -19.68 -21.79
C ASN A 85 14.04 -19.30 -22.72
N ARG A 86 15.10 -20.09 -22.71
CA ARG A 86 16.26 -19.93 -23.62
C ARG A 86 16.37 -21.16 -24.52
N GLY A 87 15.88 -21.01 -25.75
CA GLY A 87 15.95 -22.10 -26.73
C GLY A 87 15.19 -23.35 -26.32
N GLY A 88 14.06 -23.23 -25.64
CA GLY A 88 13.24 -24.34 -25.16
C GLY A 88 13.64 -24.88 -23.78
N ARG A 89 14.72 -24.38 -23.14
CA ARG A 89 15.08 -24.71 -21.75
C ARG A 89 14.56 -23.63 -20.81
N LEU A 90 13.96 -24.04 -19.71
CA LEU A 90 13.38 -23.15 -18.70
C LEU A 90 14.36 -22.95 -17.53
N TYR A 91 14.66 -21.68 -17.26
CA TYR A 91 15.53 -21.24 -16.16
C TYR A 91 14.70 -20.53 -15.10
N GLY A 92 14.72 -21.02 -13.87
CA GLY A 92 13.94 -20.50 -12.74
C GLY A 92 14.77 -19.66 -11.78
N TYR A 93 14.23 -18.48 -11.40
CA TYR A 93 14.85 -17.54 -10.46
C TYR A 93 13.86 -17.11 -9.39
N ASN A 94 14.37 -16.50 -8.30
CA ASN A 94 13.55 -15.86 -7.27
C ASN A 94 13.99 -14.40 -7.08
N THR A 95 13.34 -13.49 -7.82
CA THR A 95 13.63 -12.04 -7.74
C THR A 95 12.93 -11.35 -6.55
N ASP A 96 11.98 -12.02 -5.87
CA ASP A 96 11.41 -11.50 -4.62
C ASP A 96 12.48 -11.38 -3.53
N TYR A 97 13.50 -12.27 -3.53
CA TYR A 97 14.62 -12.18 -2.61
C TYR A 97 15.37 -10.83 -2.78
N ALA A 98 15.78 -10.52 -4.00
CA ALA A 98 16.46 -9.26 -4.29
C ALA A 98 15.55 -8.05 -4.04
N GLY A 99 14.25 -8.18 -4.35
CA GLY A 99 13.25 -7.15 -4.08
C GLY A 99 13.09 -6.85 -2.60
N PHE A 100 13.00 -7.86 -1.74
CA PHE A 100 12.88 -7.66 -0.30
C PHE A 100 14.21 -7.16 0.31
N ALA A 101 15.35 -7.67 -0.15
CA ALA A 101 16.65 -7.15 0.27
C ALA A 101 16.82 -5.66 -0.10
N TYR A 102 16.34 -5.26 -1.29
CA TYR A 102 16.30 -3.85 -1.69
C TYR A 102 15.43 -3.02 -0.75
N LEU A 103 14.20 -3.46 -0.44
CA LEU A 103 13.29 -2.77 0.49
C LEU A 103 13.98 -2.54 1.84
N ALA A 104 14.58 -3.57 2.41
CA ALA A 104 15.29 -3.46 3.68
C ALA A 104 16.45 -2.45 3.61
N LYS A 105 17.31 -2.54 2.57
CA LYS A 105 18.43 -1.62 2.33
C LYS A 105 17.96 -0.17 2.17
N ALA A 106 16.91 0.06 1.38
CA ALA A 106 16.38 1.40 1.09
C ALA A 106 15.86 2.11 2.35
N HIS A 107 15.37 1.35 3.33
CA HIS A 107 14.90 1.87 4.61
C HIS A 107 15.92 1.73 5.75
N GLY A 108 17.19 1.42 5.45
CA GLY A 108 18.27 1.36 6.44
C GLY A 108 18.10 0.22 7.46
N VAL A 109 17.41 -0.86 7.10
CA VAL A 109 17.15 -1.99 8.00
C VAL A 109 18.35 -2.95 7.99
N ASP A 110 18.95 -3.14 9.16
CA ASP A 110 20.00 -4.12 9.41
C ASP A 110 19.44 -5.29 10.24
N PHE A 111 19.59 -6.49 9.72
CA PHE A 111 19.15 -7.72 10.40
C PHE A 111 20.21 -8.30 11.34
N ALA A 112 21.47 -7.86 11.25
CA ALA A 112 22.57 -8.46 11.99
C ALA A 112 22.33 -8.43 13.52
N GLY A 113 22.34 -9.62 14.14
CA GLY A 113 22.12 -9.77 15.59
C GLY A 113 20.70 -9.51 16.09
N LYS A 114 19.72 -9.24 15.22
CA LYS A 114 18.34 -8.93 15.56
C LYS A 114 17.44 -10.18 15.67
N THR A 115 16.47 -10.11 16.57
CA THR A 115 15.34 -11.05 16.59
C THR A 115 14.25 -10.56 15.66
N VAL A 116 13.97 -11.33 14.60
CA VAL A 116 13.01 -11.01 13.54
C VAL A 116 11.77 -11.89 13.69
N LEU A 117 10.59 -11.27 13.72
CA LEU A 117 9.29 -11.96 13.71
C LEU A 117 8.68 -11.86 12.31
N VAL A 118 8.53 -12.98 11.63
CA VAL A 118 7.89 -13.06 10.31
C VAL A 118 6.45 -13.57 10.50
N LEU A 119 5.48 -12.75 10.08
CA LEU A 119 4.06 -13.10 10.14
C LEU A 119 3.66 -13.85 8.87
N GLY A 120 3.11 -15.06 9.04
CA GLY A 120 2.65 -15.94 7.94
C GLY A 120 3.63 -17.06 7.63
N THR A 121 3.13 -18.09 6.91
CA THR A 121 3.86 -19.31 6.52
C THR A 121 3.77 -19.59 5.01
N GLY A 122 3.37 -18.59 4.21
CA GLY A 122 3.20 -18.72 2.76
C GLY A 122 4.50 -18.67 1.96
N GLY A 123 4.39 -18.67 0.63
CA GLY A 123 5.54 -18.69 -0.27
C GLY A 123 6.51 -17.51 -0.09
N THR A 124 6.04 -16.33 0.28
CA THR A 124 6.90 -15.16 0.53
C THR A 124 7.63 -15.24 1.87
N HIS A 125 7.09 -15.99 2.85
CA HIS A 125 7.75 -16.24 4.14
C HIS A 125 9.15 -16.85 3.96
N ALA A 126 9.28 -17.90 3.13
CA ALA A 126 10.57 -18.56 2.90
C ALA A 126 11.61 -17.60 2.29
N THR A 127 11.17 -16.75 1.36
CA THR A 127 12.01 -15.72 0.74
C THR A 127 12.49 -14.68 1.76
N VAL A 128 11.56 -14.13 2.56
CA VAL A 128 11.88 -13.13 3.60
C VAL A 128 12.81 -13.74 4.65
N SER A 129 12.52 -14.97 5.12
CA SER A 129 13.36 -15.66 6.09
C SER A 129 14.77 -15.93 5.57
N ALA A 130 14.93 -16.19 4.26
CA ALA A 130 16.25 -16.34 3.64
C ALA A 130 17.03 -15.01 3.67
N VAL A 131 16.38 -13.87 3.31
CA VAL A 131 17.03 -12.56 3.37
C VAL A 131 17.44 -12.21 4.80
N CYS A 132 16.55 -12.43 5.79
CA CYS A 132 16.87 -12.17 7.20
C CYS A 132 18.05 -13.02 7.69
N ARG A 133 18.10 -14.31 7.32
CA ARG A 133 19.19 -15.22 7.68
C ARG A 133 20.51 -14.79 7.06
N ASP A 134 20.51 -14.49 5.76
CA ASP A 134 21.69 -14.03 5.02
C ASP A 134 22.17 -12.67 5.51
N GLY A 135 21.26 -11.83 6.03
CA GLY A 135 21.52 -10.57 6.72
C GLY A 135 22.01 -10.72 8.17
N GLY A 136 22.23 -11.95 8.65
CA GLY A 136 22.80 -12.20 9.98
C GLY A 136 21.81 -12.07 11.15
N ALA A 137 20.51 -12.27 10.92
CA ALA A 137 19.52 -12.28 12.00
C ALA A 137 19.91 -13.30 13.08
N LYS A 138 19.84 -12.89 14.34
CA LYS A 138 20.14 -13.76 15.51
C LYS A 138 19.11 -14.88 15.64
N GLU A 139 17.85 -14.54 15.47
CA GLU A 139 16.71 -15.44 15.57
C GLU A 139 15.64 -15.03 14.58
N ILE A 140 15.02 -15.99 13.93
CA ILE A 140 13.88 -15.77 13.03
C ILE A 140 12.70 -16.57 13.58
N LEU A 141 11.74 -15.84 14.13
CA LEU A 141 10.49 -16.37 14.64
C LEU A 141 9.43 -16.33 13.56
N THR A 142 8.57 -17.32 13.50
CA THR A 142 7.40 -17.33 12.62
C THR A 142 6.15 -17.27 13.46
N ALA A 143 5.17 -16.45 13.07
CA ALA A 143 3.84 -16.47 13.66
C ALA A 143 2.75 -16.76 12.63
N SER A 144 1.77 -17.56 13.01
CA SER A 144 0.63 -17.93 12.18
C SER A 144 -0.65 -18.05 13.02
N ARG A 145 -1.80 -18.12 12.34
CA ARG A 145 -3.11 -18.28 13.02
C ARG A 145 -3.21 -19.55 13.86
N THR A 146 -2.53 -20.60 13.46
CA THR A 146 -2.67 -21.93 14.09
C THR A 146 -1.52 -22.31 14.99
N GLY A 147 -0.38 -21.61 14.92
CA GLY A 147 0.83 -21.97 15.68
C GLY A 147 1.41 -23.35 15.32
N ARG A 148 1.09 -23.90 14.15
CA ARG A 148 1.56 -25.23 13.73
C ARG A 148 2.99 -25.18 13.19
N ASP A 149 3.63 -26.33 13.09
CA ASP A 149 4.95 -26.54 12.47
C ASP A 149 6.05 -25.64 13.09
N GLY A 150 6.00 -25.45 14.40
CA GLY A 150 6.97 -24.64 15.15
C GLY A 150 6.72 -23.12 15.07
N ALA A 151 5.64 -22.67 14.42
CA ALA A 151 5.24 -21.28 14.46
C ALA A 151 4.58 -20.93 15.81
N LEU A 152 4.71 -19.67 16.21
CA LEU A 152 3.95 -19.09 17.33
C LEU A 152 2.51 -18.77 16.88
N THR A 153 1.57 -18.69 17.82
CA THR A 153 0.32 -17.96 17.58
C THR A 153 0.59 -16.46 17.63
N TYR A 154 -0.35 -15.63 17.17
CA TYR A 154 -0.17 -14.17 17.23
C TYR A 154 -0.15 -13.66 18.67
N GLU A 155 -0.90 -14.30 19.61
CA GLU A 155 -0.88 -14.00 21.04
C GLU A 155 0.48 -14.36 21.66
N GLN A 156 1.03 -15.52 21.32
CA GLN A 156 2.37 -15.91 21.76
C GLN A 156 3.46 -14.97 21.21
N ALA A 157 3.32 -14.55 19.95
CA ALA A 157 4.23 -13.60 19.34
C ALA A 157 4.15 -12.22 20.00
N ALA A 158 2.95 -11.74 20.34
CA ALA A 158 2.74 -10.48 21.05
C ALA A 158 3.30 -10.49 22.49
N ALA A 159 3.44 -11.66 23.10
CA ALA A 159 4.03 -11.81 24.45
C ALA A 159 5.58 -11.80 24.44
N ARG A 160 6.22 -11.77 23.27
CA ARG A 160 7.69 -11.70 23.16
C ARG A 160 8.19 -10.28 23.48
N SER A 161 9.19 -10.18 24.33
CA SER A 161 9.79 -8.89 24.70
C SER A 161 11.06 -8.53 23.91
N ASP A 162 11.59 -9.46 23.13
CA ASP A 162 12.89 -9.38 22.45
C ASP A 162 12.81 -9.19 20.94
N VAL A 163 11.61 -9.09 20.35
CA VAL A 163 11.40 -8.85 18.93
C VAL A 163 11.76 -7.41 18.57
N GLN A 164 12.68 -7.25 17.64
CA GLN A 164 13.16 -5.95 17.17
C GLN A 164 12.65 -5.60 15.77
N ILE A 165 12.41 -6.60 14.92
CA ILE A 165 11.90 -6.42 13.57
C ILE A 165 10.68 -7.30 13.35
N VAL A 166 9.61 -6.73 12.81
CA VAL A 166 8.42 -7.46 12.35
C VAL A 166 8.35 -7.37 10.82
N VAL A 167 8.13 -8.50 10.16
CA VAL A 167 7.88 -8.56 8.71
C VAL A 167 6.55 -9.25 8.44
N ASN A 168 5.58 -8.53 7.89
CA ASN A 168 4.33 -9.14 7.45
C ASN A 168 4.49 -9.76 6.05
N THR A 169 4.26 -11.07 5.94
CA THR A 169 4.23 -11.81 4.67
C THR A 169 2.84 -12.40 4.38
N THR A 170 1.84 -12.00 5.15
CA THR A 170 0.44 -12.42 4.98
C THR A 170 -0.32 -11.44 4.09
N PRO A 171 -1.49 -11.80 3.57
CA PRO A 171 -2.38 -10.85 2.89
C PRO A 171 -3.18 -9.95 3.86
N CYS A 172 -2.97 -10.02 5.18
CA CYS A 172 -3.68 -9.18 6.13
C CYS A 172 -3.37 -7.70 5.90
N GLY A 173 -4.40 -6.88 5.86
CA GLY A 173 -4.28 -5.45 5.54
C GLY A 173 -4.17 -5.13 4.05
N MET A 174 -4.18 -6.15 3.18
CA MET A 174 -4.21 -5.98 1.72
C MET A 174 -5.64 -5.68 1.25
N TYR A 175 -5.77 -4.91 0.17
CA TYR A 175 -7.03 -4.69 -0.53
C TYR A 175 -7.76 -6.01 -0.81
N PRO A 176 -9.09 -6.13 -0.58
CA PRO A 176 -10.01 -5.07 -0.10
C PRO A 176 -10.06 -4.90 1.43
N GLU A 177 -9.45 -5.76 2.23
CA GLU A 177 -9.56 -5.79 3.70
C GLU A 177 -8.48 -4.94 4.38
N THR A 178 -8.36 -3.66 3.97
CA THR A 178 -7.24 -2.77 4.32
C THR A 178 -7.17 -2.35 5.79
N GLY A 179 -8.27 -2.47 6.57
CA GLY A 179 -8.33 -2.10 7.98
C GLY A 179 -7.85 -3.19 8.96
N GLN A 180 -7.43 -4.36 8.46
CA GLN A 180 -7.02 -5.48 9.30
C GLN A 180 -5.56 -5.36 9.76
N CYS A 181 -5.28 -5.78 10.99
CA CYS A 181 -3.94 -5.87 11.57
C CYS A 181 -3.84 -7.12 12.45
N LEU A 182 -2.77 -7.92 12.26
CA LEU A 182 -2.59 -9.19 12.97
C LEU A 182 -1.92 -9.05 14.34
N LEU A 183 -1.21 -7.94 14.55
CA LEU A 183 -0.37 -7.75 15.73
C LEU A 183 -0.48 -6.31 16.22
N ASP A 184 -0.68 -6.16 17.53
CA ASP A 184 -0.52 -4.86 18.14
C ASP A 184 0.97 -4.56 18.33
N VAL A 185 1.47 -3.63 17.54
CA VAL A 185 2.87 -3.19 17.61
C VAL A 185 3.24 -2.60 18.99
N ALA A 186 2.24 -2.15 19.77
CA ALA A 186 2.48 -1.63 21.11
C ALA A 186 2.84 -2.74 22.13
N ALA A 187 2.48 -3.98 21.84
CA ALA A 187 2.81 -5.13 22.66
C ALA A 187 4.31 -5.52 22.60
N LEU A 188 5.06 -5.02 21.62
CA LEU A 188 6.48 -5.35 21.42
C LEU A 188 7.38 -4.20 21.90
N PRO A 189 7.96 -4.27 23.10
CA PRO A 189 8.67 -3.16 23.72
C PRO A 189 10.01 -2.81 23.03
N GLN A 190 10.68 -3.79 22.40
CA GLN A 190 11.96 -3.58 21.69
C GLN A 190 11.80 -3.41 20.18
N LEU A 191 10.57 -3.31 19.68
CA LEU A 191 10.33 -3.15 18.24
C LEU A 191 10.93 -1.84 17.71
N GLU A 192 11.77 -1.95 16.69
CA GLU A 192 12.45 -0.85 16.00
C GLU A 192 11.91 -0.67 14.59
N THR A 193 11.53 -1.78 13.94
CA THR A 193 11.22 -1.79 12.50
C THR A 193 10.04 -2.69 12.17
N VAL A 194 9.20 -2.21 11.25
CA VAL A 194 8.13 -2.98 10.61
C VAL A 194 8.27 -2.91 9.10
N LEU A 195 8.38 -4.06 8.45
CA LEU A 195 8.29 -4.18 6.99
C LEU A 195 7.03 -4.98 6.62
N ASP A 196 6.39 -4.60 5.54
CA ASP A 196 5.21 -5.29 5.03
C ASP A 196 5.39 -5.59 3.54
N VAL A 197 5.16 -6.83 3.11
CA VAL A 197 5.22 -7.16 1.68
C VAL A 197 3.96 -6.79 0.92
N VAL A 198 2.91 -6.39 1.62
CA VAL A 198 1.69 -5.83 1.02
C VAL A 198 2.02 -4.47 0.40
N TYR A 199 1.65 -4.31 -0.86
CA TYR A 199 1.90 -3.09 -1.64
C TYR A 199 0.64 -2.29 -1.98
N ASN A 200 -0.53 -2.85 -1.75
CA ASN A 200 -1.82 -2.20 -1.93
C ASN A 200 -2.71 -2.48 -0.69
N PRO A 201 -2.88 -1.50 0.18
CA PRO A 201 -2.50 -0.08 0.11
C PRO A 201 -0.97 0.15 0.23
N PHE A 202 -0.51 1.38 -0.05
CA PHE A 202 0.91 1.77 0.12
C PHE A 202 1.37 1.68 1.58
N ALA A 203 0.47 1.91 2.53
CA ALA A 203 0.71 1.75 3.96
C ALA A 203 -0.45 0.97 4.58
N THR A 204 -0.18 -0.26 5.01
CA THR A 204 -1.15 -1.07 5.76
C THR A 204 -1.37 -0.51 7.17
N GLU A 205 -2.41 -0.97 7.83
CA GLU A 205 -2.70 -0.63 9.24
C GLU A 205 -1.48 -0.91 10.13
N LEU A 206 -0.80 -2.03 9.93
CA LEU A 206 0.43 -2.40 10.64
C LEU A 206 1.55 -1.37 10.45
N VAL A 207 1.77 -0.93 9.20
CA VAL A 207 2.77 0.08 8.86
C VAL A 207 2.42 1.43 9.47
N LEU A 208 1.14 1.84 9.43
CA LEU A 208 0.69 3.12 10.00
C LEU A 208 0.85 3.16 11.51
N ARG A 209 0.48 2.10 12.22
CA ARG A 209 0.66 2.00 13.68
C ARG A 209 2.13 2.05 14.09
N ALA A 210 3.01 1.45 13.31
CA ALA A 210 4.44 1.53 13.55
C ALA A 210 4.97 2.97 13.33
N LYS A 211 4.55 3.63 12.26
CA LYS A 211 4.89 5.05 11.99
C LYS A 211 4.39 5.98 13.10
N ASP A 212 3.19 5.77 13.62
CA ASP A 212 2.62 6.58 14.71
C ASP A 212 3.41 6.41 16.03
N ARG A 213 4.14 5.30 16.19
CA ARG A 213 5.12 5.10 17.27
C ARG A 213 6.51 5.67 16.97
N GLY A 214 6.73 6.28 15.81
CA GLY A 214 8.03 6.78 15.38
C GLY A 214 9.02 5.70 14.96
N LEU A 215 8.55 4.48 14.68
CA LEU A 215 9.39 3.37 14.24
C LEU A 215 9.68 3.46 12.74
N THR A 216 10.78 2.85 12.29
CA THR A 216 11.02 2.63 10.86
C THR A 216 9.94 1.69 10.31
N ALA A 217 9.19 2.12 9.29
CA ALA A 217 8.15 1.27 8.73
C ALA A 217 7.92 1.54 7.24
N ALA A 218 7.83 0.46 6.45
CA ALA A 218 7.63 0.50 5.01
C ALA A 218 6.68 -0.59 4.51
N GLY A 219 5.84 -0.24 3.52
CA GLY A 219 5.03 -1.18 2.73
C GLY A 219 5.80 -1.74 1.53
N GLY A 220 5.23 -2.77 0.89
CA GLY A 220 5.89 -3.59 -0.13
C GLY A 220 6.01 -2.98 -1.53
N PHE A 221 5.66 -1.71 -1.73
CA PHE A 221 5.61 -1.15 -3.09
C PHE A 221 6.99 -1.08 -3.76
N GLU A 222 8.03 -0.67 -3.03
CA GLU A 222 9.41 -0.65 -3.55
C GLU A 222 9.94 -2.07 -3.79
N MET A 223 9.58 -3.05 -2.95
CA MET A 223 9.87 -4.46 -3.20
C MET A 223 9.24 -4.94 -4.51
N LEU A 224 7.98 -4.55 -4.78
CA LEU A 224 7.27 -4.90 -6.01
C LEU A 224 7.97 -4.35 -7.25
N VAL A 225 8.43 -3.09 -7.20
CA VAL A 225 9.18 -2.48 -8.31
C VAL A 225 10.55 -3.15 -8.47
N ALA A 226 11.28 -3.32 -7.36
CA ALA A 226 12.62 -3.90 -7.38
C ALA A 226 12.65 -5.32 -7.95
N GLN A 227 11.72 -6.20 -7.51
CA GLN A 227 11.67 -7.57 -8.05
C GLN A 227 11.37 -7.57 -9.56
N ALA A 228 10.61 -6.59 -10.07
CA ALA A 228 10.33 -6.48 -11.50
C ALA A 228 11.54 -5.98 -12.30
N VAL A 229 12.33 -5.05 -11.77
CA VAL A 229 13.60 -4.63 -12.40
C VAL A 229 14.57 -5.79 -12.48
N TYR A 230 14.78 -6.55 -11.39
CA TYR A 230 15.63 -7.74 -11.40
C TYR A 230 15.08 -8.86 -12.31
N ALA A 231 13.77 -9.02 -12.41
CA ALA A 231 13.16 -9.94 -13.36
C ALA A 231 13.43 -9.52 -14.82
N ALA A 232 13.34 -8.23 -15.11
CA ALA A 232 13.60 -7.71 -16.46
C ALA A 232 15.08 -7.89 -16.88
N GLU A 233 16.04 -7.85 -15.96
CA GLU A 233 17.43 -8.22 -16.25
C GLU A 233 17.52 -9.68 -16.74
N HIS A 234 16.84 -10.60 -16.06
CA HIS A 234 16.79 -12.00 -16.50
C HIS A 234 16.06 -12.16 -17.84
N PHE A 235 14.97 -11.42 -18.07
CA PHE A 235 14.17 -11.45 -19.29
C PHE A 235 14.96 -10.99 -20.51
N THR A 236 15.70 -9.89 -20.36
CA THR A 236 16.46 -9.27 -21.46
C THR A 236 17.87 -9.82 -21.60
N GLY A 237 18.40 -10.46 -20.57
CA GLY A 237 19.79 -10.87 -20.48
C GLY A 237 20.78 -9.70 -20.37
N LYS A 238 20.32 -8.51 -20.04
CA LYS A 238 21.10 -7.28 -19.92
C LYS A 238 21.05 -6.74 -18.50
N PRO A 239 22.17 -6.29 -17.93
CA PRO A 239 22.16 -5.58 -16.66
C PRO A 239 21.40 -4.26 -16.80
N LEU A 240 20.67 -3.88 -15.76
CA LEU A 240 19.95 -2.61 -15.65
C LEU A 240 20.55 -1.79 -14.51
N ASP A 241 20.49 -0.47 -14.61
CA ASP A 241 20.83 0.41 -13.49
C ASP A 241 19.71 0.39 -12.43
N SER A 242 19.69 -0.66 -11.65
CA SER A 242 18.66 -0.89 -10.62
C SER A 242 18.67 0.19 -9.54
N GLU A 243 19.83 0.79 -9.20
CA GLU A 243 19.94 1.84 -8.18
C GLU A 243 19.25 3.14 -8.61
N THR A 244 19.22 3.45 -9.90
CA THR A 244 18.49 4.60 -10.46
C THR A 244 17.05 4.26 -10.82
N LEU A 245 16.82 3.12 -11.47
CA LEU A 245 15.50 2.77 -12.02
C LEU A 245 14.46 2.48 -10.93
N ILE A 246 14.82 1.73 -9.88
CA ILE A 246 13.86 1.35 -8.84
C ILE A 246 13.28 2.60 -8.14
N PRO A 247 14.08 3.53 -7.59
CA PRO A 247 13.52 4.71 -6.93
C PRO A 247 12.82 5.66 -7.91
N GLN A 248 13.25 5.74 -9.18
CA GLN A 248 12.57 6.54 -10.19
C GLN A 248 11.17 6.00 -10.49
N ILE A 249 11.06 4.72 -10.86
CA ILE A 249 9.78 4.07 -11.21
C ILE A 249 8.85 4.07 -9.99
N SER A 250 9.38 3.78 -8.79
CA SER A 250 8.59 3.78 -7.55
C SER A 250 7.97 5.16 -7.29
N ARG A 251 8.74 6.24 -7.39
CA ARG A 251 8.23 7.61 -7.21
C ARG A 251 7.21 8.00 -8.28
N GLU A 252 7.48 7.71 -9.55
CA GLU A 252 6.57 8.04 -10.64
C GLU A 252 5.22 7.33 -10.50
N LEU A 253 5.25 6.02 -10.25
CA LEU A 253 4.03 5.23 -10.10
C LEU A 253 3.28 5.56 -8.82
N GLN A 254 3.98 5.80 -7.72
CA GLN A 254 3.34 6.20 -6.46
C GLN A 254 2.62 7.54 -6.63
N LYS A 255 3.26 8.54 -7.25
CA LYS A 255 2.60 9.82 -7.58
C LYS A 255 1.37 9.67 -8.45
N ASP A 256 1.44 8.79 -9.45
CA ASP A 256 0.32 8.55 -10.34
C ASP A 256 -0.83 7.82 -9.62
N LEU A 257 -0.53 6.74 -8.89
CA LEU A 257 -1.53 5.87 -8.25
C LEU A 257 -2.10 6.45 -6.95
N GLN A 258 -1.33 7.17 -6.16
CA GLN A 258 -1.77 7.67 -4.85
C GLN A 258 -2.98 8.59 -4.94
N ASN A 259 -3.78 8.56 -3.87
CA ASN A 259 -4.82 9.56 -3.62
C ASN A 259 -4.20 10.82 -3.02
N VAL A 260 -4.92 11.93 -3.09
CA VAL A 260 -4.67 13.14 -2.31
C VAL A 260 -5.92 13.44 -1.48
N VAL A 261 -5.80 13.41 -0.18
CA VAL A 261 -6.93 13.63 0.72
C VAL A 261 -6.88 15.03 1.29
N LEU A 262 -8.02 15.75 1.29
CA LEU A 262 -8.16 17.08 1.85
C LEU A 262 -9.04 17.04 3.10
N ILE A 263 -8.46 17.39 4.25
CA ILE A 263 -9.15 17.51 5.54
C ILE A 263 -9.09 18.97 6.03
N GLY A 264 -9.94 19.33 6.98
CA GLY A 264 -9.96 20.68 7.60
C GLY A 264 -11.36 21.12 7.97
N MET A 265 -11.45 22.29 8.59
CA MET A 265 -12.71 22.86 9.09
C MET A 265 -13.76 23.00 8.00
N PRO A 266 -15.05 22.87 8.34
CA PRO A 266 -16.13 23.23 7.41
C PRO A 266 -15.93 24.65 6.87
N GLY A 267 -16.09 24.84 5.56
CA GLY A 267 -15.94 26.16 4.93
C GLY A 267 -14.51 26.61 4.63
N CYS A 268 -13.50 25.79 4.87
CA CYS A 268 -12.12 26.15 4.54
C CYS A 268 -11.75 26.00 3.05
N GLY A 269 -12.67 25.54 2.19
CA GLY A 269 -12.48 25.50 0.73
C GLY A 269 -11.99 24.17 0.16
N LYS A 270 -12.10 23.05 0.88
CA LYS A 270 -11.64 21.71 0.44
C LYS A 270 -12.17 21.29 -0.93
N SER A 271 -13.49 21.40 -1.15
CA SER A 271 -14.10 20.97 -2.41
C SER A 271 -13.63 21.83 -3.60
N THR A 272 -13.52 23.16 -3.41
CA THR A 272 -13.03 24.08 -4.45
C THR A 272 -11.56 23.82 -4.79
N VAL A 273 -10.71 23.70 -3.77
CA VAL A 273 -9.28 23.40 -3.94
C VAL A 273 -9.12 22.00 -4.52
N GLY A 274 -9.90 21.02 -4.03
CA GLY A 274 -9.84 19.62 -4.48
C GLY A 274 -10.17 19.46 -5.95
N ALA A 275 -11.26 20.07 -6.41
CA ALA A 275 -11.65 20.03 -7.82
C ALA A 275 -10.57 20.64 -8.74
N ALA A 276 -10.01 21.81 -8.36
CA ALA A 276 -8.96 22.46 -9.10
C ALA A 276 -7.64 21.64 -9.11
N LEU A 277 -7.28 21.06 -7.96
CA LEU A 277 -6.10 20.20 -7.81
C LEU A 277 -6.24 18.90 -8.63
N ALA A 278 -7.40 18.25 -8.59
CA ALA A 278 -7.68 17.05 -9.36
C ALA A 278 -7.49 17.27 -10.88
N LYS A 279 -8.00 18.39 -11.39
CA LYS A 279 -7.79 18.78 -12.79
C LYS A 279 -6.31 18.94 -13.13
N LYS A 280 -5.52 19.52 -12.24
CA LYS A 280 -4.06 19.71 -12.45
C LYS A 280 -3.28 18.41 -12.40
N LEU A 281 -3.70 17.45 -11.54
CA LEU A 281 -3.06 16.15 -11.37
C LEU A 281 -3.56 15.09 -12.36
N GLY A 282 -4.61 15.35 -13.14
CA GLY A 282 -5.25 14.32 -13.97
C GLY A 282 -5.92 13.21 -13.15
N LYS A 283 -6.39 13.53 -11.94
CA LYS A 283 -7.04 12.60 -11.01
C LYS A 283 -8.54 12.85 -10.95
N THR A 284 -9.31 11.85 -10.49
CA THR A 284 -10.74 11.99 -10.25
C THR A 284 -10.99 12.79 -8.98
N PHE A 285 -11.82 13.83 -9.05
CA PHE A 285 -12.28 14.53 -7.84
C PHE A 285 -13.49 13.83 -7.24
N VAL A 286 -13.50 13.65 -5.91
CA VAL A 286 -14.63 13.11 -5.14
C VAL A 286 -14.82 13.95 -3.87
N ASP A 287 -16.07 14.39 -3.64
CA ASP A 287 -16.48 14.96 -2.38
C ASP A 287 -17.18 13.86 -1.54
N ALA A 288 -16.63 13.56 -0.36
CA ALA A 288 -17.14 12.49 0.48
C ALA A 288 -18.56 12.79 1.02
N ASP A 289 -18.87 14.07 1.29
CA ASP A 289 -20.21 14.46 1.74
C ASP A 289 -21.24 14.23 0.62
N GLU A 290 -20.93 14.60 -0.64
CA GLU A 290 -21.79 14.31 -1.81
C GLU A 290 -21.95 12.81 -2.04
N GLU A 291 -20.91 12.02 -1.84
CA GLU A 291 -20.96 10.56 -2.00
C GLU A 291 -21.83 9.89 -0.92
N ILE A 292 -21.83 10.41 0.31
CA ILE A 292 -22.75 9.96 1.39
C ILE A 292 -24.19 10.23 0.97
N GLU A 293 -24.51 11.46 0.53
CA GLU A 293 -25.88 11.81 0.07
C GLU A 293 -26.31 10.95 -1.12
N ARG A 294 -25.41 10.72 -2.09
CA ARG A 294 -25.68 9.86 -3.26
C ARG A 294 -26.01 8.41 -2.87
N ARG A 295 -25.29 7.83 -1.90
CA ARG A 295 -25.49 6.45 -1.44
C ARG A 295 -26.73 6.29 -0.59
N THR A 296 -26.98 7.24 0.28
CA THR A 296 -28.13 7.17 1.19
C THR A 296 -29.43 7.67 0.58
N GLY A 297 -29.37 8.44 -0.51
CA GLY A 297 -30.51 9.12 -1.11
C GLY A 297 -31.11 10.22 -0.22
N LYS A 298 -30.39 10.65 0.84
CA LYS A 298 -30.83 11.62 1.82
C LYS A 298 -29.83 12.77 1.92
N ALA A 299 -30.32 13.99 2.13
CA ALA A 299 -29.42 15.11 2.47
C ALA A 299 -28.80 14.90 3.88
N ILE A 300 -27.56 15.31 4.06
CA ILE A 300 -26.86 15.17 5.35
C ILE A 300 -27.65 15.78 6.52
N PRO A 301 -28.27 16.97 6.41
CA PRO A 301 -29.11 17.49 7.48
C PRO A 301 -30.27 16.58 7.87
N ASP A 302 -30.88 15.88 6.89
CA ASP A 302 -31.97 14.93 7.13
C ASP A 302 -31.49 13.69 7.84
N ILE A 303 -30.30 13.18 7.50
CA ILE A 303 -29.67 12.07 8.22
C ILE A 303 -29.47 12.43 9.69
N PHE A 304 -28.92 13.63 9.98
CA PHE A 304 -28.73 14.10 11.36
C PHE A 304 -30.05 14.23 12.10
N ALA A 305 -31.09 14.75 11.45
CA ALA A 305 -32.41 14.97 12.08
C ALA A 305 -33.16 13.66 12.33
N GLN A 306 -33.11 12.70 11.41
CA GLN A 306 -33.91 11.47 11.45
C GLN A 306 -33.18 10.30 12.12
N GLU A 307 -31.87 10.19 11.96
CA GLU A 307 -31.07 9.03 12.36
C GLU A 307 -29.95 9.37 13.38
N GLY A 308 -29.64 10.66 13.53
CA GLY A 308 -28.64 11.16 14.49
C GLY A 308 -27.19 11.09 14.00
N GLU A 309 -26.28 11.68 14.79
CA GLU A 309 -24.86 11.76 14.44
C GLU A 309 -24.20 10.38 14.31
N ALA A 310 -24.56 9.40 15.15
CA ALA A 310 -23.97 8.09 15.12
C ALA A 310 -24.24 7.34 13.79
N ALA A 311 -25.44 7.49 13.21
CA ALA A 311 -25.77 6.91 11.91
C ALA A 311 -24.95 7.59 10.79
N PHE A 312 -24.87 8.92 10.81
CA PHE A 312 -24.04 9.67 9.87
C PHE A 312 -22.57 9.21 9.91
N ARG A 313 -21.99 9.01 11.10
CA ARG A 313 -20.60 8.57 11.25
C ARG A 313 -20.36 7.16 10.69
N ARG A 314 -21.35 6.26 10.76
CA ARG A 314 -21.25 4.95 10.10
C ARG A 314 -21.22 5.12 8.58
N TYR A 315 -22.14 5.89 8.00
CA TYR A 315 -22.13 6.16 6.55
C TYR A 315 -20.84 6.84 6.10
N GLU A 316 -20.34 7.81 6.87
CA GLU A 316 -19.06 8.47 6.61
C GLU A 316 -17.91 7.47 6.62
N ALA A 317 -17.83 6.59 7.61
CA ALA A 317 -16.78 5.59 7.72
C ALA A 317 -16.81 4.58 6.54
N ASP A 318 -18.00 4.11 6.15
CA ASP A 318 -18.16 3.20 5.01
C ASP A 318 -17.72 3.87 3.69
N VAL A 319 -18.13 5.13 3.47
CA VAL A 319 -17.74 5.89 2.29
C VAL A 319 -16.22 6.13 2.26
N ILE A 320 -15.64 6.56 3.37
CA ILE A 320 -14.19 6.80 3.47
C ILE A 320 -13.41 5.51 3.22
N ALA A 321 -13.82 4.39 3.83
CA ALA A 321 -13.17 3.11 3.60
C ALA A 321 -13.18 2.70 2.12
N ASP A 322 -14.29 2.92 1.41
CA ASP A 322 -14.40 2.59 -0.01
C ASP A 322 -13.60 3.55 -0.91
N LEU A 323 -13.66 4.86 -0.63
CA LEU A 323 -12.93 5.86 -1.42
C LEU A 323 -11.41 5.68 -1.27
N THR A 324 -10.94 5.46 -0.04
CA THR A 324 -9.50 5.32 0.22
C THR A 324 -8.90 4.04 -0.34
N ARG A 325 -9.70 3.01 -0.61
CA ARG A 325 -9.26 1.78 -1.30
C ARG A 325 -9.02 1.98 -2.79
N GLN A 326 -9.63 2.97 -3.41
CA GLN A 326 -9.43 3.31 -4.82
C GLN A 326 -8.15 4.12 -5.00
N ASN A 327 -7.70 4.27 -6.24
CA ASN A 327 -6.49 5.00 -6.61
C ASN A 327 -6.82 6.22 -7.47
N ARG A 328 -5.86 7.13 -7.62
CA ARG A 328 -5.91 8.28 -8.54
C ARG A 328 -7.05 9.28 -8.24
N GLN A 329 -7.37 9.46 -6.98
CA GLN A 329 -8.41 10.40 -6.56
C GLN A 329 -7.84 11.61 -5.81
N VAL A 330 -8.57 12.73 -5.88
CA VAL A 330 -8.48 13.82 -4.91
C VAL A 330 -9.79 13.80 -4.12
N ILE A 331 -9.72 13.49 -2.82
CA ILE A 331 -10.86 13.25 -1.95
C ILE A 331 -11.00 14.45 -1.01
N ALA A 332 -12.10 15.22 -1.13
CA ALA A 332 -12.48 16.22 -0.15
C ALA A 332 -13.36 15.58 0.93
N CYS A 333 -12.94 15.67 2.20
CA CYS A 333 -13.65 15.03 3.30
C CYS A 333 -14.52 16.01 4.07
N GLY A 334 -15.59 15.51 4.70
CA GLY A 334 -16.37 16.26 5.67
C GLY A 334 -15.52 16.76 6.85
N GLY A 335 -15.91 17.90 7.45
CA GLY A 335 -15.11 18.50 8.53
C GLY A 335 -15.02 17.66 9.81
N GLY A 336 -15.84 16.62 9.95
CA GLY A 336 -15.84 15.72 11.11
C GLY A 336 -15.13 14.40 10.89
N VAL A 337 -14.62 14.13 9.69
CA VAL A 337 -14.05 12.84 9.30
C VAL A 337 -12.95 12.34 10.25
N VAL A 338 -12.17 13.26 10.82
CA VAL A 338 -11.06 12.96 11.75
C VAL A 338 -11.50 12.56 13.16
N LYS A 339 -12.79 12.68 13.50
CA LYS A 339 -13.32 12.27 14.81
C LYS A 339 -13.28 10.75 14.97
N THR A 340 -13.47 10.01 13.90
CA THR A 340 -13.42 8.56 13.87
C THR A 340 -11.97 8.09 13.72
N PRO A 341 -11.40 7.33 14.68
CA PRO A 341 -10.00 6.88 14.64
C PRO A 341 -9.67 6.06 13.39
N GLU A 342 -10.57 5.15 13.00
CA GLU A 342 -10.43 4.26 11.84
C GLU A 342 -10.32 5.08 10.54
N ASN A 343 -11.08 6.17 10.42
CA ASN A 343 -10.99 7.07 9.27
C ASN A 343 -9.60 7.70 9.17
N ARG A 344 -9.00 8.13 10.30
CA ARG A 344 -7.66 8.76 10.28
C ARG A 344 -6.58 7.85 9.69
N HIS A 345 -6.66 6.54 9.95
CA HIS A 345 -5.75 5.57 9.31
C HIS A 345 -6.13 5.33 7.85
N ALA A 346 -7.40 5.08 7.55
CA ALA A 346 -7.88 4.84 6.18
C ALA A 346 -7.45 5.98 5.22
N LEU A 347 -7.57 7.24 5.65
CA LEU A 347 -7.17 8.41 4.87
C LEU A 347 -5.67 8.43 4.51
N ARG A 348 -4.80 7.82 5.33
CA ARG A 348 -3.33 7.80 5.19
C ARG A 348 -2.80 6.58 4.43
N GLN A 349 -3.65 5.59 4.12
CA GLN A 349 -3.22 4.32 3.53
C GLN A 349 -2.69 4.45 2.10
N ASN A 350 -3.33 5.29 1.29
CA ASN A 350 -3.03 5.37 -0.14
C ASN A 350 -2.57 6.75 -0.63
N GLY A 351 -1.98 7.55 0.24
CA GLY A 351 -1.39 8.81 -0.20
C GLY A 351 -1.40 9.92 0.86
N PRO A 352 -0.96 11.10 0.49
CA PRO A 352 -0.86 12.24 1.40
C PRO A 352 -2.21 12.80 1.82
N VAL A 353 -2.28 13.23 3.08
CA VAL A 353 -3.41 13.93 3.68
C VAL A 353 -3.01 15.39 3.88
N LEU A 354 -3.63 16.30 3.14
CA LEU A 354 -3.39 17.74 3.23
C LEU A 354 -4.44 18.39 4.15
N TRP A 355 -3.97 19.00 5.23
CA TRP A 355 -4.83 19.79 6.09
C TRP A 355 -4.99 21.20 5.52
N VAL A 356 -6.15 21.49 4.93
CA VAL A 356 -6.50 22.80 4.39
C VAL A 356 -6.86 23.74 5.53
N GLN A 357 -6.02 24.73 5.76
CA GLN A 357 -6.20 25.76 6.80
C GLN A 357 -6.74 27.08 6.20
N ARG A 358 -7.67 27.67 6.91
CA ARG A 358 -8.17 29.01 6.64
C ARG A 358 -8.48 29.70 7.97
N PRO A 359 -8.22 30.99 8.13
CA PRO A 359 -8.59 31.73 9.33
C PRO A 359 -10.08 31.56 9.68
N LEU A 360 -10.40 31.41 10.98
CA LEU A 360 -11.75 31.08 11.42
C LEU A 360 -12.79 32.14 11.01
N ASP A 361 -12.39 33.40 11.00
CA ASP A 361 -13.20 34.55 10.57
C ASP A 361 -13.48 34.57 9.06
N LYS A 362 -12.68 33.85 8.27
CA LYS A 362 -12.85 33.76 6.82
C LYS A 362 -13.54 32.46 6.38
N LEU A 363 -13.97 31.58 7.29
CA LEU A 363 -14.66 30.35 6.96
C LEU A 363 -16.07 30.63 6.41
N ALA A 364 -16.44 29.98 5.29
CA ALA A 364 -17.79 30.08 4.76
C ALA A 364 -18.81 29.39 5.68
N THR A 365 -19.83 30.13 6.15
CA THR A 365 -20.84 29.63 7.10
C THR A 365 -22.19 29.33 6.45
N ALA A 366 -22.45 29.79 5.24
CA ALA A 366 -23.69 29.56 4.51
C ALA A 366 -23.99 28.07 4.31
N GLY A 367 -25.23 27.66 4.59
CA GLY A 367 -25.68 26.26 4.41
C GLY A 367 -25.15 25.24 5.44
N ARG A 368 -24.55 25.67 6.56
CA ARG A 368 -23.91 24.78 7.54
C ARG A 368 -24.52 24.93 8.95
N PRO A 369 -25.47 24.07 9.34
CA PRO A 369 -26.22 24.21 10.61
C PRO A 369 -25.31 24.19 11.86
N LEU A 370 -24.23 23.40 11.87
CA LEU A 370 -23.32 23.22 13.01
C LEU A 370 -22.30 24.37 13.17
N SER A 371 -22.15 25.24 12.19
CA SER A 371 -21.20 26.39 12.20
C SER A 371 -21.82 27.72 12.50
N LYS A 372 -23.08 27.75 12.94
CA LYS A 372 -23.81 29.00 13.26
C LYS A 372 -23.36 29.56 14.62
N GLY A 373 -22.58 30.64 14.59
CA GLY A 373 -22.11 31.37 15.75
C GLY A 373 -20.62 31.22 16.03
N GLY A 374 -19.94 32.33 16.34
CA GLY A 374 -18.48 32.34 16.54
C GLY A 374 -18.00 31.51 17.75
N ALA A 375 -18.87 31.27 18.75
CA ALA A 375 -18.55 30.42 19.90
C ALA A 375 -18.55 28.95 19.52
N ALA A 376 -19.58 28.46 18.84
CA ALA A 376 -19.66 27.08 18.36
C ALA A 376 -18.53 26.74 17.38
N LEU A 377 -18.13 27.68 16.53
CA LEU A 377 -17.01 27.49 15.60
C LEU A 377 -15.67 27.39 16.35
N ARG A 378 -15.45 28.16 17.41
CA ARG A 378 -14.24 28.08 18.26
C ARG A 378 -14.17 26.76 19.03
N GLU A 379 -15.29 26.29 19.56
CA GLU A 379 -15.37 25.00 20.25
C GLU A 379 -15.07 23.85 19.30
N MET A 380 -15.67 23.84 18.11
CA MET A 380 -15.39 22.86 17.06
C MET A 380 -13.91 22.89 16.63
N ALA A 381 -13.30 24.06 16.53
CA ALA A 381 -11.90 24.22 16.23
C ALA A 381 -11.03 23.63 17.35
N HIS A 382 -11.33 23.91 18.60
CA HIS A 382 -10.61 23.39 19.76
C HIS A 382 -10.63 21.86 19.78
N GLU A 383 -11.77 21.23 19.50
CA GLU A 383 -11.92 19.78 19.42
C GLU A 383 -11.10 19.19 18.24
N ARG A 384 -11.19 19.81 17.03
CA ARG A 384 -10.76 19.15 15.79
C ARG A 384 -9.35 19.50 15.31
N LEU A 385 -8.80 20.66 15.67
CA LEU A 385 -7.47 21.06 15.22
C LEU A 385 -6.36 20.05 15.62
N PRO A 386 -6.35 19.49 16.86
CA PRO A 386 -5.40 18.45 17.21
C PRO A 386 -5.55 17.18 16.35
N LEU A 387 -6.80 16.80 16.02
CA LEU A 387 -7.09 15.62 15.22
C LEU A 387 -6.66 15.82 13.75
N TYR A 388 -6.89 17.01 13.17
CA TYR A 388 -6.37 17.32 11.83
C TYR A 388 -4.85 17.26 11.80
N ARG A 389 -4.18 17.82 12.82
CA ARG A 389 -2.72 17.79 12.92
C ARG A 389 -2.18 16.36 12.98
N ALA A 390 -2.83 15.48 13.73
CA ALA A 390 -2.44 14.08 13.85
C ALA A 390 -2.68 13.26 12.57
N ALA A 391 -3.72 13.61 11.80
CA ALA A 391 -4.06 12.87 10.57
C ALA A 391 -3.30 13.38 9.34
N ALA A 392 -2.85 14.63 9.33
CA ALA A 392 -2.25 15.28 8.18
C ALA A 392 -0.80 14.87 7.96
N THR A 393 -0.42 14.72 6.69
CA THR A 393 0.99 14.60 6.27
C THR A 393 1.62 15.96 5.98
N ALA A 394 0.81 16.94 5.59
CA ALA A 394 1.24 18.33 5.36
C ALA A 394 0.08 19.32 5.59
N THR A 395 0.45 20.58 5.82
CA THR A 395 -0.49 21.69 5.99
C THR A 395 -0.51 22.55 4.74
N LEU A 396 -1.72 22.88 4.27
CA LEU A 396 -1.98 23.71 3.11
C LEU A 396 -2.77 24.99 3.54
N CYS A 397 -2.14 26.14 3.45
CA CYS A 397 -2.81 27.42 3.71
C CYS A 397 -3.72 27.79 2.52
N ASN A 398 -4.98 28.14 2.80
CA ASN A 398 -5.98 28.60 1.83
C ASN A 398 -6.53 29.97 2.24
N ASP A 399 -5.67 30.98 2.27
CA ASP A 399 -6.02 32.34 2.67
C ASP A 399 -5.96 33.35 1.52
N GLY A 400 -5.40 32.97 0.38
CA GLY A 400 -5.22 33.79 -0.82
C GLY A 400 -6.07 33.34 -2.03
N ALA A 401 -5.56 33.57 -3.21
CA ALA A 401 -6.20 33.15 -4.45
C ALA A 401 -6.14 31.60 -4.60
N LEU A 402 -7.17 31.03 -5.23
CA LEU A 402 -7.25 29.59 -5.48
C LEU A 402 -6.02 29.07 -6.25
N ALA A 403 -5.52 29.83 -7.23
CA ALA A 403 -4.37 29.44 -8.02
C ALA A 403 -3.11 29.25 -7.15
N ASP A 404 -2.89 30.13 -6.19
CA ASP A 404 -1.74 30.07 -5.28
C ASP A 404 -1.85 28.88 -4.32
N THR A 405 -3.05 28.62 -3.81
CA THR A 405 -3.32 27.44 -2.97
C THR A 405 -3.06 26.15 -3.73
N VAL A 406 -3.52 26.05 -4.98
CA VAL A 406 -3.29 24.87 -5.83
C VAL A 406 -1.78 24.71 -6.14
N ALA A 407 -1.07 25.79 -6.44
CA ALA A 407 0.38 25.75 -6.66
C ALA A 407 1.14 25.28 -5.41
N ALA A 408 0.76 25.76 -4.22
CA ALA A 408 1.31 25.29 -2.95
C ALA A 408 1.01 23.81 -2.71
N ALA A 409 -0.21 23.35 -2.98
CA ALA A 409 -0.56 21.93 -2.90
C ALA A 409 0.31 21.07 -3.82
N LEU A 410 0.48 21.47 -5.07
CA LEU A 410 1.36 20.77 -6.03
C LEU A 410 2.82 20.74 -5.57
N HIS A 411 3.28 21.78 -4.86
CA HIS A 411 4.63 21.79 -4.28
C HIS A 411 4.78 20.79 -3.13
N LEU A 412 3.78 20.68 -2.26
CA LEU A 412 3.75 19.69 -1.16
C LEU A 412 3.67 18.23 -1.63
N LEU A 413 3.26 18.00 -2.89
CA LEU A 413 3.10 16.67 -3.49
C LEU A 413 4.32 16.26 -4.35
N LYS A 414 5.36 17.06 -4.43
CA LYS A 414 6.61 16.73 -5.15
C LYS A 414 7.46 15.77 -4.35
#